data_e93754daf6d496d8846551adb7231910
#
_entry.id   e93754daf6d496d8846551adb7231910
#
_cell.length_a   1.000
_cell.length_b   1.000
_cell.length_c   1.000
_cell.angle_alpha   90.00
_cell.angle_beta   90.00
_cell.angle_gamma   90.00
#
_symmetry.space_group_name_H-M   'P 1'
#
loop_
_entity.id
_entity.type
_entity.pdbx_description
1 polymer ?
#
loop_
_entity_poly.entity_id
_entity_poly.type
_entity_poly.pdbx_seq_one_letter_code
_entity_poly.pdbx_strand_id
1 'polypeptide(L)'
;TLSLHDALPIFNFCQEHSIDHKSFIYEGDYSAESGYNMTKQMIADGDLPTAIFSASDPLAIGAMRALYENGYKIPDDISIIGFDDISVASFSNPPLTTIHTPAEFMGEYAAHYILLRTKEDSLNQQTPIRLTLPCNLVVRNSCAAPHKQS
;
A
#
# COMPACT_ATOMS: atom_id res chain seq x y z
N THR A 1 -11.14 -5.99 0.81
CA THR A 1 -10.75 -5.69 2.19
C THR A 1 -9.45 -6.40 2.47
N LEU A 2 -8.37 -5.66 2.76
CA LEU A 2 -7.16 -6.24 3.36
C LEU A 2 -7.63 -7.06 4.56
N SER A 3 -7.30 -8.35 4.56
CA SER A 3 -7.48 -9.17 5.73
C SER A 3 -6.66 -8.53 6.86
N LEU A 4 -7.20 -8.48 8.08
CA LEU A 4 -6.43 -8.11 9.27
C LEU A 4 -5.06 -8.81 9.34
N HIS A 5 -4.93 -9.98 8.72
CA HIS A 5 -3.69 -10.74 8.62
C HIS A 5 -2.62 -10.05 7.77
N ASP A 6 -3.00 -9.31 6.74
CA ASP A 6 -2.05 -8.64 5.84
C ASP A 6 -1.47 -7.37 6.48
N ALA A 7 -2.21 -6.76 7.40
CA ALA A 7 -1.77 -5.59 8.17
C ALA A 7 -1.01 -5.94 9.47
N LEU A 8 -0.98 -7.21 9.89
CA LEU A 8 -0.31 -7.65 11.12
C LEU A 8 1.14 -7.16 11.29
N PRO A 9 2.00 -7.16 10.25
CA PRO A 9 3.37 -6.67 10.40
C PRO A 9 3.41 -5.19 10.78
N ILE A 10 2.53 -4.37 10.23
CA ILE A 10 2.42 -2.94 10.54
C ILE A 10 1.91 -2.75 11.98
N PHE A 11 0.89 -3.50 12.38
CA PHE A 11 0.35 -3.45 13.73
C PHE A 11 1.37 -3.87 14.78
N ASN A 12 2.13 -4.94 14.53
CA ASN A 12 3.18 -5.39 15.42
C ASN A 12 4.26 -4.31 15.58
N PHE A 13 4.71 -3.72 14.48
CA PHE A 13 5.66 -2.62 14.51
C PHE A 13 5.13 -1.43 15.34
N CYS A 14 3.89 -1.01 15.12
CA CYS A 14 3.26 0.07 15.89
C CYS A 14 3.21 -0.26 17.38
N GLN A 15 2.84 -1.49 17.74
CA GLN A 15 2.82 -1.95 19.14
C GLN A 15 4.22 -1.92 19.77
N GLU A 16 5.23 -2.46 19.10
CA GLU A 16 6.61 -2.50 19.59
C GLU A 16 7.20 -1.09 19.82
N HIS A 17 6.74 -0.11 19.03
CA HIS A 17 7.21 1.28 19.11
C HIS A 17 6.25 2.21 19.84
N SER A 18 5.20 1.68 20.51
CA SER A 18 4.20 2.46 21.26
C SER A 18 3.50 3.51 20.40
N ILE A 19 3.28 3.21 19.12
CA ILE A 19 2.51 4.05 18.19
C ILE A 19 1.04 3.66 18.29
N ASP A 20 0.17 4.61 18.59
CA ASP A 20 -1.28 4.38 18.52
C ASP A 20 -1.73 4.26 17.07
N HIS A 21 -1.95 3.03 16.63
CA HIS A 21 -2.36 2.74 15.26
C HIS A 21 -3.88 2.71 15.06
N LYS A 22 -4.66 2.58 16.14
CA LYS A 22 -6.12 2.38 16.03
C LYS A 22 -6.85 3.61 15.54
N SER A 23 -6.33 4.79 15.87
CA SER A 23 -6.90 6.07 15.48
C SER A 23 -6.57 6.46 14.03
N PHE A 24 -5.68 5.72 13.34
CA PHE A 24 -5.14 6.09 12.02
C PHE A 24 -5.37 5.02 10.94
N ILE A 25 -6.35 4.13 11.14
CA ILE A 25 -6.72 3.12 10.14
C ILE A 25 -8.01 3.56 9.46
N TYR A 26 -7.92 3.71 8.15
CA TYR A 26 -9.05 4.07 7.30
C TYR A 26 -9.36 2.91 6.36
N GLU A 27 -10.59 2.44 6.36
CA GLU A 27 -11.05 1.34 5.52
C GLU A 27 -11.70 1.87 4.23
N GLY A 28 -11.31 1.30 3.09
CA GLY A 28 -11.86 1.65 1.78
C GLY A 28 -11.69 0.51 0.78
N ASP A 29 -12.12 0.75 -0.44
CA ASP A 29 -11.74 -0.09 -1.57
C ASP A 29 -10.36 0.33 -2.11
N TYR A 30 -9.81 -0.41 -3.08
CA TYR A 30 -8.48 -0.13 -3.65
C TYR A 30 -8.50 0.96 -4.73
N SER A 31 -9.58 1.72 -4.88
CA SER A 31 -9.72 2.74 -5.92
C SER A 31 -9.05 4.07 -5.55
N ALA A 32 -8.66 4.84 -6.57
CA ALA A 32 -8.17 6.20 -6.37
C ALA A 32 -9.25 7.13 -5.80
N GLU A 33 -10.52 6.89 -6.12
CA GLU A 33 -11.64 7.65 -5.57
C GLU A 33 -11.76 7.45 -4.06
N SER A 34 -11.61 6.20 -3.59
CA SER A 34 -11.61 5.89 -2.16
C SER A 34 -10.45 6.59 -1.44
N GLY A 35 -9.23 6.52 -1.98
CA GLY A 35 -8.08 7.23 -1.41
C GLY A 35 -8.28 8.75 -1.34
N TYR A 36 -8.85 9.33 -2.39
CA TYR A 36 -9.20 10.75 -2.44
C TYR A 36 -10.22 11.13 -1.36
N ASN A 37 -11.32 10.40 -1.25
CA ASN A 37 -12.39 10.70 -0.31
C ASN A 37 -11.95 10.54 1.15
N MET A 38 -11.22 9.47 1.46
CA MET A 38 -10.66 9.24 2.80
C MET A 38 -9.72 10.37 3.21
N THR A 39 -8.82 10.78 2.33
CA THR A 39 -7.89 11.87 2.63
C THR A 39 -8.59 13.21 2.80
N LYS A 40 -9.64 13.48 2.03
CA LYS A 40 -10.49 14.66 2.25
C LYS A 40 -11.17 14.64 3.62
N GLN A 41 -11.60 13.47 4.08
CA GLN A 41 -12.16 13.32 5.41
C GLN A 41 -11.12 13.58 6.49
N MET A 42 -9.91 13.03 6.38
CA MET A 42 -8.79 13.30 7.31
C MET A 42 -8.50 14.81 7.42
N ILE A 43 -8.47 15.50 6.27
CA ILE A 43 -8.25 16.95 6.24
C ILE A 43 -9.38 17.69 6.96
N ALA A 44 -10.64 17.32 6.71
CA ALA A 44 -11.80 17.94 7.32
C ALA A 44 -11.86 17.74 8.85
N ASP A 45 -11.45 16.57 9.31
CA ASP A 45 -11.42 16.21 10.73
C ASP A 45 -10.20 16.83 11.47
N GLY A 46 -9.21 17.36 10.74
CA GLY A 46 -7.99 17.92 11.31
C GLY A 46 -6.98 16.86 11.79
N ASP A 47 -7.17 15.62 11.41
CA ASP A 47 -6.37 14.46 11.86
C ASP A 47 -5.34 14.02 10.79
N LEU A 48 -4.70 14.98 10.14
CA LEU A 48 -3.77 14.67 9.06
C LEU A 48 -2.41 14.20 9.63
N PRO A 49 -1.95 12.98 9.30
CA PRO A 49 -0.66 12.48 9.77
C PRO A 49 0.50 13.07 8.95
N THR A 50 1.72 12.92 9.43
CA THR A 50 2.94 13.31 8.70
C THR A 50 3.35 12.29 7.63
N ALA A 51 2.77 11.09 7.66
CA ALA A 51 3.02 10.05 6.67
C ALA A 51 1.78 9.16 6.49
N ILE A 52 1.53 8.74 5.25
CA ILE A 52 0.46 7.83 4.85
C ILE A 52 1.06 6.60 4.18
N PHE A 53 0.74 5.42 4.69
CA PHE A 53 0.94 4.16 4.00
C PHE A 53 -0.37 3.73 3.35
N SER A 54 -0.35 3.57 2.04
CA SER A 54 -1.51 3.15 1.25
C SER A 54 -1.36 1.69 0.85
N ALA A 55 -2.45 0.94 0.98
CA ALA A 55 -2.49 -0.49 0.64
C ALA A 55 -2.44 -0.77 -0.88
N SER A 56 -2.50 0.27 -1.71
CA SER A 56 -2.28 0.19 -3.17
C SER A 56 -1.83 1.53 -3.72
N ASP A 57 -1.18 1.52 -4.89
CA ASP A 57 -0.78 2.75 -5.58
C ASP A 57 -1.98 3.61 -6.04
N PRO A 58 -3.10 3.04 -6.53
CA PRO A 58 -4.27 3.86 -6.83
C PRO A 58 -4.80 4.63 -5.61
N LEU A 59 -4.90 4.00 -4.44
CA LEU A 59 -5.25 4.70 -3.19
C LEU A 59 -4.29 5.85 -2.90
N ALA A 60 -2.97 5.59 -2.98
CA ALA A 60 -1.94 6.61 -2.78
C ALA A 60 -2.10 7.79 -3.74
N ILE A 61 -2.33 7.54 -5.03
CA ILE A 61 -2.52 8.56 -6.06
C ILE A 61 -3.78 9.39 -5.78
N GLY A 62 -4.86 8.76 -5.33
CA GLY A 62 -6.07 9.46 -4.89
C GLY A 62 -5.81 10.37 -3.70
N ALA A 63 -5.08 9.87 -2.69
CA ALA A 63 -4.66 10.65 -1.52
C ALA A 63 -3.79 11.84 -1.91
N MET A 64 -2.79 11.63 -2.77
CA MET A 64 -1.92 12.70 -3.29
C MET A 64 -2.72 13.82 -3.95
N ARG A 65 -3.73 13.46 -4.75
CA ARG A 65 -4.60 14.43 -5.39
C ARG A 65 -5.38 15.26 -4.36
N ALA A 66 -5.99 14.62 -3.35
CA ALA A 66 -6.73 15.31 -2.31
C ALA A 66 -5.85 16.29 -1.52
N LEU A 67 -4.62 15.87 -1.17
CA LEU A 67 -3.64 16.71 -0.50
C LEU A 67 -3.26 17.90 -1.36
N TYR A 68 -2.94 17.69 -2.61
CA TYR A 68 -2.55 18.75 -3.54
C TYR A 68 -3.67 19.78 -3.73
N GLU A 69 -4.92 19.35 -3.91
CA GLU A 69 -6.08 20.25 -4.05
C GLU A 69 -6.34 21.09 -2.79
N ASN A 70 -5.86 20.65 -1.63
CA ASN A 70 -5.96 21.37 -0.35
C ASN A 70 -4.68 22.09 0.07
N GLY A 71 -3.71 22.22 -0.84
CA GLY A 71 -2.51 23.02 -0.66
C GLY A 71 -1.36 22.37 0.11
N TYR A 72 -1.46 21.08 0.42
CA TYR A 72 -0.39 20.31 1.05
C TYR A 72 0.69 19.92 0.04
N LYS A 73 1.94 19.93 0.49
CA LYS A 73 3.11 19.56 -0.31
C LYS A 73 3.58 18.17 0.05
N ILE A 74 3.82 17.36 -0.99
CA ILE A 74 4.39 16.02 -0.88
C ILE A 74 5.81 16.09 -1.45
N PRO A 75 6.84 15.69 -0.70
CA PRO A 75 6.83 15.07 0.62
C PRO A 75 6.96 16.05 1.81
N ASP A 76 7.02 17.37 1.57
CA ASP A 76 7.41 18.35 2.59
C ASP A 76 6.48 18.34 3.81
N ASP A 77 5.17 18.37 3.59
CA ASP A 77 4.19 18.35 4.68
C ASP A 77 3.80 16.91 5.06
N ILE A 78 3.67 16.04 4.05
CA ILE A 78 3.21 14.65 4.23
C ILE A 78 3.96 13.73 3.29
N SER A 79 4.54 12.67 3.84
CA SER A 79 5.11 11.58 3.07
C SER A 79 4.04 10.56 2.69
N ILE A 80 4.12 10.01 1.46
CA ILE A 80 3.19 8.96 1.01
C ILE A 80 3.98 7.80 0.41
N ILE A 81 3.60 6.60 0.83
CA ILE A 81 4.08 5.34 0.26
C ILE A 81 2.90 4.52 -0.25
N GLY A 82 3.05 3.95 -1.45
CA GLY A 82 2.09 3.06 -2.08
C GLY A 82 2.46 1.59 -1.99
N PHE A 83 1.73 0.77 -2.73
CA PHE A 83 1.94 -0.67 -2.85
C PHE A 83 1.54 -1.13 -4.25
N ASP A 84 2.28 -2.05 -4.85
CA ASP A 84 2.20 -2.74 -6.14
C ASP A 84 3.18 -2.28 -7.21
N ASP A 85 3.67 -1.04 -7.18
CA ASP A 85 4.54 -0.45 -8.20
C ASP A 85 3.94 -0.47 -9.61
N ILE A 86 2.70 -0.03 -9.71
CA ILE A 86 2.05 0.10 -11.03
C ILE A 86 2.74 1.17 -11.88
N SER A 87 2.64 1.04 -13.20
CA SER A 87 3.35 1.91 -14.13
C SER A 87 3.12 3.40 -13.90
N VAL A 88 1.92 3.79 -13.51
CA VAL A 88 1.54 5.19 -13.23
C VAL A 88 2.22 5.77 -11.99
N ALA A 89 2.69 4.94 -11.06
CA ALA A 89 3.37 5.40 -9.83
C ALA A 89 4.64 6.20 -10.14
N SER A 90 5.37 5.85 -11.20
CA SER A 90 6.57 6.56 -11.63
C SER A 90 6.27 7.90 -12.33
N PHE A 91 5.04 8.08 -12.81
CA PHE A 91 4.58 9.28 -13.53
C PHE A 91 3.71 10.21 -12.67
N SER A 92 3.43 9.84 -11.43
CA SER A 92 2.75 10.73 -10.48
C SER A 92 3.62 11.94 -10.14
N ASN A 93 3.03 12.98 -9.57
CA ASN A 93 3.76 14.18 -9.16
C ASN A 93 3.53 14.46 -7.65
N PRO A 94 4.58 14.29 -6.81
CA PRO A 94 5.89 13.71 -7.13
C PRO A 94 5.80 12.22 -7.49
N PRO A 95 6.83 11.61 -8.13
CA PRO A 95 6.90 10.18 -8.36
C PRO A 95 6.74 9.39 -7.05
N LEU A 96 5.83 8.42 -7.04
CA LEU A 96 5.41 7.69 -5.84
C LEU A 96 6.43 6.64 -5.41
N THR A 97 6.92 6.73 -4.19
CA THR A 97 7.62 5.66 -3.49
C THR A 97 6.64 4.54 -3.20
N THR A 98 6.98 3.30 -3.51
CA THR A 98 6.05 2.18 -3.41
C THR A 98 6.76 0.86 -3.17
N ILE A 99 6.00 -0.18 -2.83
CA ILE A 99 6.49 -1.54 -2.72
C ILE A 99 6.26 -2.24 -4.05
N HIS A 100 7.34 -2.67 -4.72
CA HIS A 100 7.23 -3.51 -5.91
C HIS A 100 6.86 -4.95 -5.54
N THR A 101 5.74 -5.43 -6.08
CA THR A 101 5.32 -6.82 -6.00
C THR A 101 5.64 -7.52 -7.32
N PRO A 102 6.21 -8.76 -7.31
CA PRO A 102 6.52 -9.49 -8.54
C PRO A 102 5.26 -10.12 -9.16
N ALA A 103 4.28 -9.28 -9.54
CA ALA A 103 2.94 -9.70 -9.98
C ALA A 103 2.99 -10.60 -11.22
N GLU A 104 3.90 -10.32 -12.17
CA GLU A 104 4.09 -11.13 -13.37
C GLU A 104 4.52 -12.55 -13.01
N PHE A 105 5.54 -12.68 -12.17
CA PHE A 105 6.00 -13.99 -11.67
C PHE A 105 4.91 -14.73 -10.88
N MET A 106 4.14 -14.00 -10.06
CA MET A 106 3.01 -14.58 -9.34
C MET A 106 1.98 -15.17 -10.30
N GLY A 107 1.65 -14.45 -11.37
CA GLY A 107 0.71 -14.90 -12.40
C GLY A 107 1.21 -16.14 -13.14
N GLU A 108 2.46 -16.12 -13.59
CA GLU A 108 3.11 -17.26 -14.26
C GLU A 108 3.13 -18.51 -13.38
N TYR A 109 3.56 -18.35 -12.13
CA TYR A 109 3.64 -19.45 -11.19
C TYR A 109 2.25 -20.03 -10.88
N ALA A 110 1.25 -19.17 -10.65
CA ALA A 110 -0.12 -19.62 -10.40
C ALA A 110 -0.69 -20.42 -11.60
N ALA A 111 -0.48 -19.92 -12.81
CA ALA A 111 -0.92 -20.62 -14.03
C ALA A 111 -0.21 -21.96 -14.18
N HIS A 112 1.11 -21.99 -13.97
CA HIS A 112 1.87 -23.25 -14.04
C HIS A 112 1.40 -24.26 -12.99
N TYR A 113 1.16 -23.82 -11.76
CA TYR A 113 0.66 -24.66 -10.68
C TYR A 113 -0.73 -25.24 -10.99
N ILE A 114 -1.65 -24.44 -11.53
CA ILE A 114 -2.97 -24.90 -11.95
C ILE A 114 -2.84 -25.98 -13.02
N LEU A 115 -2.00 -25.77 -14.04
CA LEU A 115 -1.77 -26.73 -15.12
C LEU A 115 -1.16 -28.06 -14.62
N LEU A 116 -0.26 -28.00 -13.65
CA LEU A 116 0.28 -29.21 -13.02
C LEU A 116 -0.82 -30.00 -12.30
N ARG A 117 -1.65 -29.31 -11.54
CA ARG A 117 -2.74 -29.95 -10.77
C ARG A 117 -3.84 -30.56 -11.63
N THR A 118 -4.10 -30.00 -12.80
CA THR A 118 -5.09 -30.55 -13.73
C THR A 118 -4.60 -31.81 -14.47
N LYS A 119 -3.28 -32.04 -14.53
CA LYS A 119 -2.71 -33.24 -15.16
C LYS A 119 -2.56 -34.43 -14.22
N GLU A 120 -2.58 -34.21 -12.93
CA GLU A 120 -2.49 -35.25 -11.94
C GLU A 120 -3.90 -35.73 -11.57
N ASP A 121 -4.30 -36.91 -12.08
CA ASP A 121 -5.56 -37.60 -11.75
C ASP A 121 -5.66 -38.06 -10.28
N SER A 122 -4.77 -37.62 -9.43
CA SER A 122 -4.72 -38.02 -8.03
C SER A 122 -5.56 -37.07 -7.17
N LEU A 123 -6.82 -37.39 -7.04
CA LEU A 123 -7.87 -36.81 -6.20
C LEU A 123 -7.53 -36.72 -4.68
N ASN A 124 -6.28 -36.91 -4.26
CA ASN A 124 -5.98 -37.13 -2.84
C ASN A 124 -4.88 -36.27 -2.24
N GLN A 125 -4.39 -35.23 -2.90
CA GLN A 125 -3.41 -34.31 -2.26
C GLN A 125 -3.86 -32.87 -2.32
N GLN A 126 -4.82 -32.50 -1.49
CA GLN A 126 -5.21 -31.11 -1.18
C GLN A 126 -4.23 -30.46 -0.18
N THR A 127 -2.95 -30.68 -0.34
CA THR A 127 -1.99 -29.96 0.50
C THR A 127 -1.86 -28.53 -0.05
N PRO A 128 -2.24 -27.51 0.73
CA PRO A 128 -2.08 -26.14 0.29
C PRO A 128 -0.58 -25.82 0.17
N ILE A 129 -0.19 -25.26 -0.96
CA ILE A 129 1.18 -24.72 -1.12
C ILE A 129 1.17 -23.27 -0.72
N ARG A 130 2.11 -22.88 0.14
CA ARG A 130 2.40 -21.49 0.48
C ARG A 130 3.70 -21.11 -0.20
N LEU A 131 3.64 -20.15 -1.11
CA LEU A 131 4.81 -19.54 -1.73
C LEU A 131 4.95 -18.11 -1.19
N THR A 132 6.13 -17.80 -0.63
CA THR A 132 6.48 -16.45 -0.21
C THR A 132 7.46 -15.85 -1.19
N LEU A 133 7.14 -14.69 -1.74
CA LEU A 133 7.98 -13.97 -2.69
C LEU A 133 8.54 -12.70 -2.04
N PRO A 134 9.78 -12.33 -2.34
CA PRO A 134 10.34 -11.08 -1.86
C PRO A 134 9.70 -9.90 -2.58
N CYS A 135 9.33 -8.87 -1.82
CA CYS A 135 8.93 -7.57 -2.33
C CYS A 135 10.08 -6.57 -2.10
N ASN A 136 10.19 -5.56 -2.93
CA ASN A 136 11.25 -4.55 -2.86
C ASN A 136 10.67 -3.14 -2.71
N LEU A 137 11.28 -2.34 -1.85
CA LEU A 137 10.95 -0.91 -1.76
C LEU A 137 11.57 -0.17 -2.95
N VAL A 138 10.73 0.51 -3.72
CA VAL A 138 11.13 1.41 -4.82
C VAL A 138 11.05 2.83 -4.31
N VAL A 139 12.19 3.38 -3.92
CA VAL A 139 12.28 4.76 -3.40
C VAL A 139 12.22 5.75 -4.55
N ARG A 140 11.27 6.69 -4.45
CA ARG A 140 11.10 7.83 -5.39
C ARG A 140 11.05 9.15 -4.59
N ASN A 141 10.16 10.05 -4.95
CA ASN A 141 10.18 11.42 -4.43
C ASN A 141 8.99 11.76 -3.50
N SER A 142 8.12 10.81 -3.17
CA SER A 142 6.94 11.06 -2.33
C SER A 142 7.18 10.89 -0.82
N CYS A 143 8.41 10.57 -0.42
CA CYS A 143 8.78 10.41 0.98
C CYS A 143 10.04 11.22 1.32
N ALA A 144 10.04 11.82 2.49
CA ALA A 144 11.19 12.51 3.07
C ALA A 144 11.26 12.30 4.59
N ALA A 145 12.39 12.66 5.19
CA ALA A 145 12.48 12.71 6.64
C ALA A 145 11.52 13.80 7.18
N PRO A 146 10.84 13.54 8.31
CA PRO A 146 9.93 14.54 8.88
C PRO A 146 10.70 15.80 9.26
N HIS A 147 10.12 16.97 8.97
CA HIS A 147 10.68 18.22 9.48
C HIS A 147 10.60 18.21 10.99
N LYS A 148 11.71 18.51 11.66
CA LYS A 148 11.69 18.74 13.12
C LYS A 148 10.74 19.90 13.39
N GLN A 149 9.64 19.64 14.07
CA GLN A 149 8.84 20.69 14.63
C GLN A 149 9.72 21.46 15.61
N SER A 150 10.00 22.69 15.27
CA SER A 150 10.76 23.65 16.12
C SER A 150 9.88 24.17 17.25
#